data_7cb79bb0f649aff2f351cfcdc8064957
#
_entry.id   7cb79bb0f649aff2f351cfcdc8064957
#
_cell.length_a   1.000
_cell.length_b   1.000
_cell.length_c   1.000
_cell.angle_alpha   90.00
_cell.angle_beta   90.00
_cell.angle_gamma   90.00
#
_symmetry.space_group_name_H-M   'P 1'
#
loop_
_entity.id
_entity.type
_entity.pdbx_description
1 polymer ?
#
loop_
_entity_poly.entity_id
_entity_poly.type
_entity_poly.pdbx_seq_one_letter_code
_entity_poly.pdbx_strand_id
1 'polypeptide(L)'
;NRAANGLQNAGGIPGDVIALMMPMTLEATVLYLAGIKAGMAVSTIADSFAPNEVSLRLEIAKPTFLFTQDFIHRKGTIHDLYHKICTVNPPKMVVVQTESPSVTLRSQDVFWDDFLSDNNQFTSVKQSPQATTTVLFSSGTTGIPKAIPWDHTTPIKSASDGHYHHNIQKNDVVCWPTNLGWMMGPWLVFATLINKATIALYYGSPMQAEFGAFVAGAKVTLLGLVPSMVKQWKQSRVMEPFDWSSIQCMSSTGEVSNA
;
A
#
# COMPACT_ATOMS: atom_id res chain seq x y z
N ASN A 1 4.96 3.68 15.72
CA ASN A 1 4.63 4.55 16.85
C ASN A 1 4.86 6.04 16.50
N ARG A 2 6.03 6.42 15.96
CA ARG A 2 6.34 7.82 15.59
C ARG A 2 5.30 8.41 14.63
N ALA A 3 4.88 7.66 13.62
CA ALA A 3 3.84 8.10 12.68
C ALA A 3 2.45 8.20 13.34
N ALA A 4 2.10 7.28 14.25
CA ALA A 4 0.83 7.37 14.99
C ALA A 4 0.80 8.59 15.92
N ASN A 5 1.90 8.91 16.58
CA ASN A 5 2.05 10.16 17.34
C ASN A 5 1.98 11.39 16.41
N GLY A 6 2.60 11.33 15.22
CA GLY A 6 2.51 12.39 14.22
C GLY A 6 1.07 12.68 13.80
N LEU A 7 0.25 11.63 13.59
CA LEU A 7 -1.19 11.79 13.31
C LEU A 7 -1.91 12.54 14.43
N GLN A 8 -1.69 12.16 15.69
CA GLN A 8 -2.32 12.85 16.84
C GLN A 8 -1.81 14.29 17.00
N ASN A 9 -0.51 14.52 16.85
CA ASN A 9 0.10 15.87 16.93
C ASN A 9 -0.43 16.79 15.82
N ALA A 10 -0.75 16.24 14.66
CA ALA A 10 -1.36 16.97 13.55
C ALA A 10 -2.87 17.24 13.75
N GLY A 11 -3.45 16.78 14.85
CA GLY A 11 -4.86 17.00 15.20
C GLY A 11 -5.81 15.87 14.78
N GLY A 12 -5.30 14.74 14.31
CA GLY A 12 -6.12 13.58 13.98
C GLY A 12 -6.68 12.90 15.22
N ILE A 13 -7.93 12.49 15.17
CA ILE A 13 -8.65 11.85 16.26
C ILE A 13 -9.18 10.46 15.84
N PRO A 14 -9.45 9.55 16.81
CA PRO A 14 -10.07 8.28 16.51
C PRO A 14 -11.41 8.45 15.78
N GLY A 15 -11.61 7.69 14.70
CA GLY A 15 -12.77 7.79 13.82
C GLY A 15 -12.55 8.64 12.58
N ASP A 16 -11.49 9.44 12.52
CA ASP A 16 -11.11 10.16 11.30
C ASP A 16 -10.75 9.19 10.17
N VAL A 17 -10.83 9.70 8.95
CA VAL A 17 -10.31 9.01 7.76
C VAL A 17 -9.02 9.69 7.31
N ILE A 18 -7.97 8.91 7.05
CA ILE A 18 -6.78 9.38 6.35
C ILE A 18 -6.72 8.73 4.96
N ALA A 19 -6.19 9.42 3.97
CA ALA A 19 -5.98 8.86 2.63
C ALA A 19 -4.50 8.53 2.40
N LEU A 20 -4.23 7.40 1.75
CA LEU A 20 -2.91 7.02 1.26
C LEU A 20 -2.94 6.92 -0.26
N MET A 21 -2.10 7.69 -0.94
CA MET A 21 -1.89 7.61 -2.39
C MET A 21 -0.39 7.64 -2.69
N MET A 22 0.23 6.48 -2.62
CA MET A 22 1.65 6.30 -2.85
C MET A 22 1.97 4.83 -3.20
N PRO A 23 3.14 4.54 -3.78
CA PRO A 23 3.55 3.17 -4.06
C PRO A 23 3.61 2.31 -2.79
N MET A 24 3.74 0.99 -2.97
CA MET A 24 3.89 0.04 -1.87
C MET A 24 5.31 0.11 -1.30
N THR A 25 5.56 1.13 -0.48
CA THR A 25 6.83 1.38 0.19
C THR A 25 6.75 1.04 1.67
N LEU A 26 7.89 1.13 2.38
CA LEU A 26 7.93 0.98 3.83
C LEU A 26 7.09 2.06 4.51
N GLU A 27 7.22 3.31 4.08
CA GLU A 27 6.48 4.46 4.60
C GLU A 27 4.97 4.27 4.43
N ALA A 28 4.53 3.79 3.25
CA ALA A 28 3.12 3.48 2.99
C ALA A 28 2.58 2.42 3.96
N THR A 29 3.35 1.35 4.18
CA THR A 29 2.98 0.28 5.10
C THR A 29 2.96 0.76 6.55
N VAL A 30 3.95 1.56 6.96
CA VAL A 30 4.02 2.18 8.29
C VAL A 30 2.83 3.10 8.53
N LEU A 31 2.50 3.97 7.57
CA LEU A 31 1.35 4.88 7.65
C LEU A 31 0.03 4.15 7.73
N TYR A 32 -0.14 3.11 6.91
CA TYR A 32 -1.33 2.27 6.91
C TYR A 32 -1.59 1.68 8.32
N LEU A 33 -0.56 1.08 8.92
CA LEU A 33 -0.65 0.51 10.26
C LEU A 33 -0.76 1.59 11.35
N ALA A 34 -0.10 2.74 11.18
CA ALA A 34 -0.16 3.84 12.13
C ALA A 34 -1.57 4.46 12.21
N GLY A 35 -2.24 4.65 11.08
CA GLY A 35 -3.63 5.11 11.03
C GLY A 35 -4.56 4.19 11.81
N ILE A 36 -4.51 2.89 11.53
CA ILE A 36 -5.32 1.88 12.23
C ILE A 36 -4.98 1.86 13.73
N LYS A 37 -3.69 1.92 14.08
CA LYS A 37 -3.23 1.96 15.47
C LYS A 37 -3.72 3.19 16.23
N ALA A 38 -3.85 4.32 15.54
CA ALA A 38 -4.39 5.56 16.06
C ALA A 38 -5.94 5.59 16.10
N GLY A 39 -6.60 4.50 15.70
CA GLY A 39 -8.05 4.38 15.68
C GLY A 39 -8.73 5.07 14.50
N MET A 40 -7.99 5.33 13.42
CA MET A 40 -8.48 5.98 12.20
C MET A 40 -8.75 4.94 11.11
N ALA A 41 -9.64 5.25 10.19
CA ALA A 41 -9.81 4.49 8.96
C ALA A 41 -8.82 4.97 7.90
N VAL A 42 -8.28 4.04 7.11
CA VAL A 42 -7.32 4.36 6.04
C VAL A 42 -7.98 4.14 4.69
N SER A 43 -8.25 5.23 3.98
CA SER A 43 -8.71 5.21 2.60
C SER A 43 -7.51 5.07 1.67
N THR A 44 -7.45 3.97 0.93
CA THR A 44 -6.31 3.68 0.08
C THR A 44 -6.65 3.92 -1.40
N ILE A 45 -5.81 4.69 -2.08
CA ILE A 45 -5.99 5.12 -3.46
C ILE A 45 -4.75 4.71 -4.25
N ALA A 46 -4.95 3.99 -5.37
CA ALA A 46 -3.82 3.60 -6.21
C ALA A 46 -3.18 4.84 -6.85
N ASP A 47 -1.84 4.92 -6.76
CA ASP A 47 -1.04 6.01 -7.31
C ASP A 47 -1.12 6.15 -8.84
N SER A 48 -1.63 5.10 -9.51
CA SER A 48 -1.85 5.06 -10.96
C SER A 48 -3.13 5.79 -11.41
N PHE A 49 -4.08 6.07 -10.51
CA PHE A 49 -5.34 6.70 -10.90
C PHE A 49 -5.15 8.11 -11.47
N ALA A 50 -6.01 8.48 -12.44
CA ALA A 50 -6.07 9.82 -13.01
C ALA A 50 -6.62 10.82 -11.99
N PRO A 51 -6.34 12.14 -12.13
CA PRO A 51 -6.79 13.14 -11.17
C PRO A 51 -8.31 13.13 -10.89
N ASN A 52 -9.14 12.98 -11.90
CA ASN A 52 -10.59 12.88 -11.73
C ASN A 52 -11.03 11.67 -10.91
N GLU A 53 -10.35 10.55 -11.06
CA GLU A 53 -10.61 9.34 -10.26
C GLU A 53 -10.17 9.51 -8.81
N VAL A 54 -9.09 10.25 -8.57
CA VAL A 54 -8.63 10.63 -7.24
C VAL A 54 -9.62 11.56 -6.57
N SER A 55 -10.09 12.61 -7.27
CA SER A 55 -11.08 13.57 -6.76
C SER A 55 -12.34 12.86 -6.25
N LEU A 56 -12.92 11.96 -7.04
CA LEU A 56 -14.11 11.20 -6.66
C LEU A 56 -13.90 10.38 -5.38
N ARG A 57 -12.74 9.76 -5.21
CA ARG A 57 -12.43 8.96 -4.02
C ARG A 57 -12.21 9.83 -2.79
N LEU A 58 -11.58 11.00 -2.95
CA LEU A 58 -11.43 11.97 -1.87
C LEU A 58 -12.79 12.55 -1.44
N GLU A 59 -13.69 12.83 -2.39
CA GLU A 59 -15.07 13.30 -2.11
C GLU A 59 -15.89 12.26 -1.34
N ILE A 60 -15.72 10.97 -1.65
CA ILE A 60 -16.40 9.88 -0.97
C ILE A 60 -15.81 9.64 0.43
N ALA A 61 -14.48 9.55 0.53
CA ALA A 61 -13.79 9.21 1.77
C ALA A 61 -13.69 10.39 2.76
N LYS A 62 -13.68 11.63 2.26
CA LYS A 62 -13.53 12.88 3.04
C LYS A 62 -12.38 12.81 4.06
N PRO A 63 -11.16 12.51 3.63
CA PRO A 63 -10.06 12.33 4.56
C PRO A 63 -9.62 13.65 5.18
N THR A 64 -9.19 13.61 6.46
CA THR A 64 -8.59 14.73 7.18
C THR A 64 -7.19 15.05 6.66
N PHE A 65 -6.42 14.01 6.32
CA PHE A 65 -5.05 14.10 5.77
C PHE A 65 -4.92 13.20 4.54
N LEU A 66 -4.02 13.60 3.64
CA LEU A 66 -3.59 12.74 2.54
C LEU A 66 -2.08 12.55 2.62
N PHE A 67 -1.65 11.30 2.55
CA PHE A 67 -0.24 10.91 2.53
C PHE A 67 0.16 10.50 1.12
N THR A 68 1.27 11.03 0.65
CA THR A 68 1.80 10.76 -0.68
C THR A 68 3.33 10.83 -0.67
N GLN A 69 3.96 10.68 -1.82
CA GLN A 69 5.37 11.03 -2.03
C GLN A 69 5.49 12.07 -3.14
N ASP A 70 6.66 12.71 -3.23
CA ASP A 70 6.91 13.74 -4.24
C ASP A 70 6.91 13.14 -5.65
N PHE A 71 7.76 12.17 -5.94
CA PHE A 71 7.90 11.54 -7.25
C PHE A 71 7.75 10.03 -7.19
N ILE A 72 7.36 9.43 -8.32
CA ILE A 72 7.37 7.98 -8.52
C ILE A 72 8.17 7.62 -9.77
N HIS A 73 8.96 6.56 -9.65
CA HIS A 73 9.72 6.00 -10.76
C HIS A 73 8.96 4.85 -11.41
N ARG A 74 8.63 4.99 -12.70
CA ARG A 74 7.99 3.91 -13.46
C ARG A 74 8.62 3.78 -14.83
N LYS A 75 9.10 2.58 -15.17
CA LYS A 75 9.67 2.26 -16.50
C LYS A 75 10.74 3.26 -16.96
N GLY A 76 11.60 3.70 -16.04
CA GLY A 76 12.66 4.67 -16.31
C GLY A 76 12.19 6.12 -16.43
N THR A 77 10.91 6.42 -16.16
CA THR A 77 10.36 7.78 -16.16
C THR A 77 10.02 8.21 -14.74
N ILE A 78 10.35 9.45 -14.42
CA ILE A 78 9.97 10.10 -13.17
C ILE A 78 8.62 10.79 -13.36
N HIS A 79 7.68 10.52 -12.49
CA HIS A 79 6.36 11.14 -12.49
C HIS A 79 6.19 11.97 -11.21
N ASP A 80 5.80 13.21 -11.37
CA ASP A 80 5.50 14.11 -10.27
C ASP A 80 4.13 13.77 -9.68
N LEU A 81 4.12 13.05 -8.56
CA LEU A 81 2.90 12.60 -7.92
C LEU A 81 2.28 13.71 -7.08
N TYR A 82 3.10 14.51 -6.40
CA TYR A 82 2.62 15.59 -5.53
C TYR A 82 1.82 16.64 -6.34
N HIS A 83 2.40 17.19 -7.41
CA HIS A 83 1.70 18.20 -8.21
C HIS A 83 0.48 17.61 -8.93
N LYS A 84 0.54 16.33 -9.36
CA LYS A 84 -0.62 15.63 -9.88
C LYS A 84 -1.79 15.64 -8.89
N ILE A 85 -1.53 15.39 -7.60
CA ILE A 85 -2.56 15.40 -6.56
C ILE A 85 -3.02 16.82 -6.25
N CYS A 86 -2.15 17.80 -6.27
CA CYS A 86 -2.52 19.21 -6.06
C CYS A 86 -3.61 19.70 -7.02
N THR A 87 -3.72 19.13 -8.23
CA THR A 87 -4.74 19.52 -9.22
C THR A 87 -6.18 19.24 -8.77
N VAL A 88 -6.39 18.38 -7.78
CA VAL A 88 -7.73 18.00 -7.28
C VAL A 88 -8.06 18.63 -5.92
N ASN A 89 -7.33 19.67 -5.51
CA ASN A 89 -7.52 20.38 -4.25
C ASN A 89 -7.63 19.43 -3.04
N PRO A 90 -6.59 18.61 -2.76
CA PRO A 90 -6.61 17.65 -1.67
C PRO A 90 -6.59 18.34 -0.31
N PRO A 91 -6.94 17.62 0.80
CA PRO A 91 -6.73 18.11 2.16
C PRO A 91 -5.24 18.39 2.42
N LYS A 92 -4.88 18.73 3.66
CA LYS A 92 -3.48 18.84 4.08
C LYS A 92 -2.73 17.54 3.71
N MET A 93 -1.57 17.69 3.06
CA MET A 93 -0.75 16.55 2.67
C MET A 93 0.50 16.41 3.54
N VAL A 94 0.88 15.14 3.76
CA VAL A 94 2.19 14.76 4.26
C VAL A 94 2.93 14.05 3.13
N VAL A 95 4.12 14.53 2.79
CA VAL A 95 4.83 14.14 1.56
C VAL A 95 6.15 13.46 1.91
N VAL A 96 6.31 12.21 1.49
CA VAL A 96 7.57 11.50 1.56
C VAL A 96 8.49 12.02 0.45
N GLN A 97 9.66 12.49 0.83
CA GLN A 97 10.67 12.98 -0.10
C GLN A 97 11.47 11.80 -0.67
N THR A 98 11.52 11.69 -1.99
CA THR A 98 12.24 10.63 -2.71
C THR A 98 13.38 11.16 -3.58
N GLU A 99 13.32 12.43 -3.97
CA GLU A 99 14.27 13.06 -4.88
C GLU A 99 14.93 14.32 -4.25
N SER A 100 16.06 14.73 -4.82
CA SER A 100 16.74 15.97 -4.48
C SER A 100 17.13 16.71 -5.76
N PRO A 101 16.63 17.95 -6.00
CA PRO A 101 15.70 18.68 -5.11
C PRO A 101 14.28 18.08 -5.13
N SER A 102 13.61 18.16 -3.99
CA SER A 102 12.21 17.77 -3.87
C SER A 102 11.26 18.86 -4.40
N VAL A 103 9.97 18.57 -4.39
CA VAL A 103 8.92 19.53 -4.77
C VAL A 103 8.81 20.71 -3.80
N THR A 104 8.28 21.83 -4.26
CA THR A 104 7.88 22.93 -3.37
C THR A 104 6.48 22.65 -2.84
N LEU A 105 6.35 22.54 -1.52
CA LEU A 105 5.08 22.24 -0.86
C LEU A 105 4.16 23.47 -0.80
N ARG A 106 2.83 23.22 -0.81
CA ARG A 106 1.82 24.23 -0.40
C ARG A 106 2.05 24.58 1.08
N SER A 107 1.67 25.79 1.49
CA SER A 107 1.89 26.30 2.85
C SER A 107 1.28 25.44 3.97
N GLN A 108 0.26 24.66 3.67
CA GLN A 108 -0.41 23.76 4.62
C GLN A 108 0.17 22.35 4.69
N ASP A 109 1.02 21.98 3.71
CA ASP A 109 1.60 20.64 3.59
C ASP A 109 2.93 20.56 4.33
N VAL A 110 3.33 19.34 4.70
CA VAL A 110 4.58 19.11 5.42
C VAL A 110 5.32 17.92 4.83
N PHE A 111 6.64 17.89 4.97
CA PHE A 111 7.41 16.69 4.65
C PHE A 111 7.24 15.62 5.73
N TRP A 112 7.47 14.36 5.34
CA TRP A 112 7.39 13.20 6.20
C TRP A 112 8.26 13.29 7.44
N ASP A 113 9.50 13.77 7.30
CA ASP A 113 10.43 13.86 8.41
C ASP A 113 9.99 14.90 9.46
N ASP A 114 9.38 16.01 9.02
CA ASP A 114 8.81 17.03 9.90
C ASP A 114 7.48 16.58 10.55
N PHE A 115 6.77 15.67 9.90
CA PHE A 115 5.54 15.09 10.43
C PHE A 115 5.81 14.05 11.52
N LEU A 116 6.92 13.31 11.44
CA LEU A 116 7.23 12.24 12.37
C LEU A 116 7.49 12.80 13.78
N SER A 117 6.81 12.26 14.77
CA SER A 117 7.10 12.54 16.18
C SER A 117 8.42 11.90 16.63
N ASP A 118 9.15 12.54 17.51
CA ASP A 118 10.32 11.95 18.18
C ASP A 118 9.92 10.89 19.21
N ASN A 119 8.67 10.94 19.71
CA ASN A 119 8.16 9.95 20.64
C ASN A 119 7.90 8.61 19.92
N ASN A 120 8.62 7.59 20.33
CA ASN A 120 8.50 6.23 19.80
C ASN A 120 7.55 5.32 20.62
N GLN A 121 6.88 5.86 21.65
CA GLN A 121 5.88 5.14 22.45
C GLN A 121 4.47 5.55 21.98
N PHE A 122 3.60 4.58 21.76
CA PHE A 122 2.21 4.81 21.39
C PHE A 122 1.35 3.62 21.85
N THR A 123 0.31 3.92 22.60
CA THR A 123 -0.70 2.92 22.98
C THR A 123 -1.78 2.85 21.92
N SER A 124 -2.00 1.65 21.36
CA SER A 124 -3.03 1.46 20.34
C SER A 124 -4.42 1.84 20.88
N VAL A 125 -5.15 2.61 20.10
CA VAL A 125 -6.53 2.99 20.43
C VAL A 125 -7.43 1.77 20.31
N LYS A 126 -8.18 1.46 21.37
CA LYS A 126 -9.15 0.37 21.34
C LYS A 126 -10.38 0.80 20.55
N GLN A 127 -10.78 -0.02 19.61
CA GLN A 127 -11.93 0.20 18.75
C GLN A 127 -12.93 -0.97 18.83
N SER A 128 -14.18 -0.72 18.40
CA SER A 128 -15.14 -1.80 18.17
C SER A 128 -14.62 -2.73 17.06
N PRO A 129 -14.85 -4.05 17.14
CA PRO A 129 -14.56 -4.95 16.03
C PRO A 129 -15.18 -4.54 14.70
N GLN A 130 -16.31 -3.83 14.73
CA GLN A 130 -17.03 -3.32 13.55
C GLN A 130 -16.55 -1.94 13.09
N ALA A 131 -15.62 -1.30 13.81
CA ALA A 131 -15.06 -0.02 13.36
C ALA A 131 -14.26 -0.20 12.07
N THR A 132 -14.39 0.74 11.15
CA THR A 132 -13.70 0.71 9.86
C THR A 132 -12.19 0.86 10.04
N THR A 133 -11.43 -0.03 9.45
CA THR A 133 -9.96 0.03 9.39
C THR A 133 -9.49 0.56 8.05
N THR A 134 -10.14 0.14 6.96
CA THR A 134 -9.70 0.43 5.60
C THR A 134 -10.91 0.73 4.73
N VAL A 135 -10.76 1.68 3.81
CA VAL A 135 -11.72 1.95 2.74
C VAL A 135 -11.05 1.71 1.40
N LEU A 136 -11.45 0.63 0.74
CA LEU A 136 -11.09 0.33 -0.64
C LEU A 136 -12.17 0.84 -1.60
N PHE A 137 -11.87 0.83 -2.89
CA PHE A 137 -12.82 1.24 -3.92
C PHE A 137 -12.92 0.20 -5.03
N SER A 138 -14.15 -0.10 -5.45
CA SER A 138 -14.41 -0.80 -6.71
C SER A 138 -14.70 0.21 -7.83
N SER A 139 -14.55 -0.22 -9.08
CA SER A 139 -14.82 0.62 -10.25
C SER A 139 -16.29 1.02 -10.40
N GLY A 140 -17.21 0.32 -9.70
CA GLY A 140 -18.66 0.54 -9.86
C GLY A 140 -19.16 0.28 -11.29
N THR A 141 -20.34 -0.29 -11.43
CA THR A 141 -20.98 -0.54 -12.74
C THR A 141 -21.47 0.73 -13.42
N THR A 142 -21.61 1.82 -12.67
CA THR A 142 -22.10 3.14 -13.12
C THR A 142 -20.96 4.14 -13.40
N GLY A 143 -19.71 3.70 -13.29
CA GLY A 143 -18.54 4.60 -13.42
C GLY A 143 -18.20 5.39 -12.14
N ILE A 144 -19.08 5.42 -11.15
CA ILE A 144 -18.81 6.04 -9.86
C ILE A 144 -18.18 4.97 -8.92
N PRO A 145 -17.01 5.25 -8.31
CA PRO A 145 -16.39 4.33 -7.38
C PRO A 145 -17.30 4.03 -6.18
N LYS A 146 -17.37 2.76 -5.78
CA LYS A 146 -18.08 2.36 -4.56
C LYS A 146 -17.07 2.11 -3.46
N ALA A 147 -17.25 2.76 -2.31
CA ALA A 147 -16.46 2.49 -1.11
C ALA A 147 -16.78 1.09 -0.56
N ILE A 148 -15.74 0.35 -0.23
CA ILE A 148 -15.80 -0.98 0.37
C ILE A 148 -15.08 -0.90 1.72
N PRO A 149 -15.81 -0.70 2.82
CA PRO A 149 -15.20 -0.64 4.14
C PRO A 149 -14.80 -2.04 4.62
N TRP A 150 -13.61 -2.14 5.17
CA TRP A 150 -13.14 -3.26 5.96
C TRP A 150 -13.15 -2.87 7.43
N ASP A 151 -13.62 -3.75 8.28
CA ASP A 151 -13.60 -3.59 9.73
C ASP A 151 -12.42 -4.33 10.37
N HIS A 152 -12.31 -4.30 11.72
CA HIS A 152 -11.26 -4.98 12.45
C HIS A 152 -11.32 -6.52 12.39
N THR A 153 -12.39 -7.12 11.86
CA THR A 153 -12.46 -8.58 11.64
C THR A 153 -11.80 -9.00 10.34
N THR A 154 -11.74 -8.11 9.35
CA THR A 154 -11.15 -8.37 8.03
C THR A 154 -9.65 -8.69 8.10
N PRO A 155 -8.81 -8.03 8.90
CA PRO A 155 -7.43 -8.44 9.18
C PRO A 155 -7.28 -9.88 9.63
N ILE A 156 -8.18 -10.34 10.52
CA ILE A 156 -8.18 -11.71 11.02
C ILE A 156 -8.51 -12.69 9.89
N LYS A 157 -9.52 -12.35 9.06
CA LYS A 157 -9.87 -13.15 7.88
C LYS A 157 -8.70 -13.24 6.90
N SER A 158 -8.04 -12.12 6.60
CA SER A 158 -6.85 -12.09 5.73
C SER A 158 -5.72 -12.96 6.28
N ALA A 159 -5.48 -12.92 7.58
CA ALA A 159 -4.49 -13.79 8.23
C ALA A 159 -4.86 -15.27 8.13
N SER A 160 -6.13 -15.61 8.35
CA SER A 160 -6.64 -16.98 8.21
C SER A 160 -6.50 -17.49 6.76
N ASP A 161 -6.82 -16.66 5.77
CA ASP A 161 -6.64 -17.00 4.36
C ASP A 161 -5.17 -17.22 4.02
N GLY A 162 -4.29 -16.35 4.50
CA GLY A 162 -2.85 -16.50 4.35
C GLY A 162 -2.35 -17.81 4.94
N HIS A 163 -2.81 -18.15 6.15
CA HIS A 163 -2.38 -19.37 6.85
C HIS A 163 -2.92 -20.64 6.18
N TYR A 164 -4.24 -20.73 5.99
CA TYR A 164 -4.88 -21.99 5.58
C TYR A 164 -4.85 -22.24 4.06
N HIS A 165 -4.90 -21.19 3.24
CA HIS A 165 -4.97 -21.34 1.78
C HIS A 165 -3.65 -21.08 1.06
N HIS A 166 -2.75 -20.31 1.69
CA HIS A 166 -1.44 -19.99 1.13
C HIS A 166 -0.28 -20.57 1.94
N ASN A 167 -0.58 -21.25 3.05
CA ASN A 167 0.38 -21.84 3.97
C ASN A 167 1.45 -20.84 4.47
N ILE A 168 1.05 -19.58 4.69
CA ILE A 168 1.97 -18.57 5.24
C ILE A 168 2.28 -18.93 6.70
N GLN A 169 3.54 -19.18 6.98
CA GLN A 169 4.04 -19.58 8.29
C GLN A 169 5.02 -18.52 8.82
N LYS A 170 5.34 -18.67 10.11
CA LYS A 170 6.39 -17.85 10.75
C LYS A 170 7.71 -17.98 9.96
N ASN A 171 8.36 -16.85 9.73
CA ASN A 171 9.62 -16.70 8.99
C ASN A 171 9.51 -16.83 7.47
N ASP A 172 8.34 -17.06 6.91
CA ASP A 172 8.16 -16.94 5.46
C ASP A 172 8.46 -15.50 4.99
N VAL A 173 8.84 -15.40 3.74
CA VAL A 173 9.04 -14.12 3.04
C VAL A 173 8.00 -14.02 1.93
N VAL A 174 7.05 -13.11 2.09
CA VAL A 174 5.90 -12.96 1.19
C VAL A 174 6.09 -11.71 0.33
N CYS A 175 6.11 -11.88 -0.97
CA CYS A 175 6.18 -10.81 -1.96
C CYS A 175 4.93 -10.81 -2.83
N TRP A 176 4.30 -9.64 -2.95
CA TRP A 176 3.20 -9.43 -3.89
C TRP A 176 3.35 -8.06 -4.54
N PRO A 177 3.70 -7.97 -5.83
CA PRO A 177 3.75 -6.70 -6.54
C PRO A 177 2.36 -6.09 -6.67
N THR A 178 1.99 -5.26 -5.72
CA THR A 178 0.67 -4.65 -5.60
C THR A 178 0.77 -3.23 -5.06
N ASN A 179 -0.35 -2.63 -4.73
CA ASN A 179 -0.46 -1.31 -4.12
C ASN A 179 -1.57 -1.36 -3.05
N LEU A 180 -1.46 -0.56 -2.00
CA LEU A 180 -2.49 -0.49 -0.95
C LEU A 180 -3.87 -0.09 -1.48
N GLY A 181 -3.95 0.61 -2.60
CA GLY A 181 -5.21 0.95 -3.28
C GLY A 181 -5.94 -0.23 -3.95
N TRP A 182 -5.35 -1.41 -3.95
CA TRP A 182 -5.94 -2.66 -4.41
C TRP A 182 -6.11 -3.63 -3.26
N MET A 183 -7.11 -4.51 -3.33
CA MET A 183 -7.44 -5.47 -2.27
C MET A 183 -6.24 -6.27 -1.78
N MET A 184 -5.34 -6.67 -2.68
CA MET A 184 -4.17 -7.47 -2.32
C MET A 184 -3.11 -6.71 -1.52
N GLY A 185 -3.13 -5.36 -1.51
CA GLY A 185 -2.23 -4.56 -0.68
C GLY A 185 -2.50 -4.74 0.81
N PRO A 186 -3.68 -4.35 1.32
CA PRO A 186 -4.09 -4.58 2.70
C PRO A 186 -4.08 -6.06 3.09
N TRP A 187 -4.52 -6.96 2.18
CA TRP A 187 -4.46 -8.40 2.41
C TRP A 187 -3.02 -8.86 2.70
N LEU A 188 -2.05 -8.45 1.87
CA LEU A 188 -0.63 -8.78 2.03
C LEU A 188 -0.11 -8.35 3.41
N VAL A 189 -0.43 -7.12 3.83
CA VAL A 189 0.02 -6.59 5.13
C VAL A 189 -0.48 -7.48 6.27
N PHE A 190 -1.77 -7.76 6.32
CA PHE A 190 -2.36 -8.53 7.42
C PHE A 190 -2.04 -10.02 7.35
N ALA A 191 -2.16 -10.64 6.16
CA ALA A 191 -1.87 -12.04 5.97
C ALA A 191 -0.42 -12.39 6.34
N THR A 192 0.50 -11.48 6.06
CA THR A 192 1.92 -11.69 6.35
C THR A 192 2.25 -11.41 7.81
N LEU A 193 1.94 -10.21 8.31
CA LEU A 193 2.43 -9.77 9.62
C LEU A 193 1.74 -10.49 10.78
N ILE A 194 0.45 -10.80 10.69
CA ILE A 194 -0.27 -11.53 11.73
C ILE A 194 0.25 -12.98 11.84
N ASN A 195 0.63 -13.60 10.73
CA ASN A 195 1.27 -14.92 10.70
C ASN A 195 2.78 -14.88 11.04
N LYS A 196 3.31 -13.72 11.45
CA LYS A 196 4.71 -13.53 11.85
C LYS A 196 5.71 -13.81 10.73
N ALA A 197 5.28 -13.61 9.49
CA ALA A 197 6.09 -13.65 8.28
C ALA A 197 6.64 -12.25 7.95
N THR A 198 7.54 -12.18 6.98
CA THR A 198 8.17 -10.95 6.49
C THR A 198 7.54 -10.52 5.18
N ILE A 199 7.20 -9.25 5.04
CA ILE A 199 6.79 -8.67 3.75
C ILE A 199 8.05 -8.26 2.98
N ALA A 200 8.23 -8.78 1.77
CA ALA A 200 9.22 -8.29 0.83
C ALA A 200 8.56 -7.21 -0.05
N LEU A 201 8.90 -5.95 0.22
CA LEU A 201 8.38 -4.79 -0.51
C LEU A 201 9.30 -4.48 -1.69
N TYR A 202 8.77 -4.52 -2.91
CA TYR A 202 9.49 -4.15 -4.11
C TYR A 202 8.93 -2.86 -4.71
N TYR A 203 9.79 -1.86 -4.83
CA TYR A 203 9.48 -0.60 -5.49
C TYR A 203 10.13 -0.58 -6.87
N GLY A 204 9.33 -0.84 -7.89
CA GLY A 204 9.80 -0.90 -9.26
C GLY A 204 8.83 -1.65 -10.18
N SER A 205 9.27 -1.86 -11.43
CA SER A 205 8.49 -2.65 -12.38
C SER A 205 8.73 -4.15 -12.18
N PRO A 206 7.72 -4.96 -11.87
CA PRO A 206 7.89 -6.40 -11.72
C PRO A 206 8.15 -7.12 -13.05
N MET A 207 8.23 -6.37 -14.18
CA MET A 207 8.49 -6.92 -15.51
C MET A 207 9.97 -6.88 -15.89
N GLN A 208 10.85 -6.37 -15.02
CA GLN A 208 12.27 -6.17 -15.29
C GLN A 208 13.14 -7.14 -14.48
N ALA A 209 14.38 -7.34 -14.91
CA ALA A 209 15.35 -8.26 -14.31
C ALA A 209 15.62 -7.96 -12.82
N GLU A 210 15.55 -6.69 -12.43
CA GLU A 210 15.75 -6.23 -11.06
C GLU A 210 14.73 -6.85 -10.09
N PHE A 211 13.50 -7.11 -10.55
CA PHE A 211 12.51 -7.83 -9.77
C PHE A 211 12.92 -9.29 -9.57
N GLY A 212 13.43 -9.94 -10.62
CA GLY A 212 13.95 -11.31 -10.53
C GLY A 212 15.08 -11.44 -9.52
N ALA A 213 16.03 -10.49 -9.56
CA ALA A 213 17.14 -10.41 -8.63
C ALA A 213 16.65 -10.15 -7.18
N PHE A 214 15.67 -9.25 -7.01
CA PHE A 214 15.07 -8.98 -5.71
C PHE A 214 14.41 -10.22 -5.10
N VAL A 215 13.59 -10.93 -5.86
CA VAL A 215 12.91 -12.16 -5.41
C VAL A 215 13.92 -13.21 -4.96
N ALA A 216 14.97 -13.42 -5.75
CA ALA A 216 16.06 -14.35 -5.43
C ALA A 216 16.84 -13.90 -4.18
N GLY A 217 17.23 -12.62 -4.13
CA GLY A 217 18.03 -12.04 -3.02
C GLY A 217 17.28 -12.01 -1.69
N ALA A 218 15.98 -11.70 -1.72
CA ALA A 218 15.12 -11.69 -0.55
C ALA A 218 14.71 -13.11 -0.09
N LYS A 219 15.04 -14.16 -0.84
CA LYS A 219 14.64 -15.55 -0.56
C LYS A 219 13.13 -15.67 -0.38
N VAL A 220 12.37 -15.09 -1.30
CA VAL A 220 10.91 -15.11 -1.26
C VAL A 220 10.40 -16.55 -1.22
N THR A 221 9.50 -16.86 -0.29
CA THR A 221 8.89 -18.20 -0.14
C THR A 221 7.49 -18.26 -0.74
N LEU A 222 6.76 -17.13 -0.73
CA LEU A 222 5.48 -16.98 -1.41
C LEU A 222 5.52 -15.77 -2.35
N LEU A 223 5.23 -16.01 -3.62
CA LEU A 223 5.17 -14.98 -4.65
C LEU A 223 3.75 -14.82 -5.18
N GLY A 224 3.17 -13.63 -4.97
CA GLY A 224 1.93 -13.22 -5.61
C GLY A 224 2.17 -12.66 -7.00
N LEU A 225 1.25 -12.89 -7.92
CA LEU A 225 1.37 -12.47 -9.30
C LEU A 225 0.00 -12.27 -9.97
N VAL A 226 0.02 -11.74 -11.18
CA VAL A 226 -1.14 -11.70 -12.08
C VAL A 226 -0.79 -12.43 -13.38
N PRO A 227 -1.75 -13.05 -14.07
CA PRO A 227 -1.49 -13.85 -15.28
C PRO A 227 -0.73 -13.13 -16.37
N SER A 228 -0.99 -11.84 -16.60
CA SER A 228 -0.27 -11.03 -17.59
C SER A 228 1.22 -10.89 -17.29
N MET A 229 1.63 -10.84 -16.01
CA MET A 229 3.04 -10.86 -15.61
C MET A 229 3.73 -12.15 -16.05
N VAL A 230 3.11 -13.29 -15.74
CA VAL A 230 3.66 -14.61 -16.10
C VAL A 230 3.82 -14.74 -17.62
N LYS A 231 2.79 -14.30 -18.36
CA LYS A 231 2.85 -14.30 -19.83
C LYS A 231 4.02 -13.47 -20.36
N GLN A 232 4.21 -12.27 -19.81
CA GLN A 232 5.33 -11.40 -20.22
C GLN A 232 6.68 -11.99 -19.84
N TRP A 233 6.84 -12.55 -18.64
CA TRP A 233 8.08 -13.21 -18.20
C TRP A 233 8.44 -14.39 -19.10
N LYS A 234 7.45 -15.23 -19.46
CA LYS A 234 7.64 -16.35 -20.38
C LYS A 234 8.08 -15.87 -21.77
N GLN A 235 7.50 -14.79 -22.29
CA GLN A 235 7.86 -14.23 -23.59
C GLN A 235 9.26 -13.60 -23.61
N SER A 236 9.59 -12.82 -22.57
CA SER A 236 10.88 -12.10 -22.48
C SER A 236 12.02 -12.96 -21.93
N ARG A 237 11.71 -14.07 -21.26
CA ARG A 237 12.65 -14.95 -20.56
C ARG A 237 13.50 -14.20 -19.48
N VAL A 238 13.06 -13.03 -19.07
CA VAL A 238 13.81 -12.11 -18.21
C VAL A 238 14.04 -12.67 -16.79
N MET A 239 13.22 -13.62 -16.35
CA MET A 239 13.34 -14.23 -15.01
C MET A 239 14.20 -15.50 -14.98
N GLU A 240 14.55 -16.09 -16.15
CA GLU A 240 15.31 -17.34 -16.21
C GLU A 240 16.69 -17.32 -15.54
N PRO A 241 17.44 -16.19 -15.51
CA PRO A 241 18.75 -16.17 -14.88
C PRO A 241 18.74 -16.27 -13.35
N PHE A 242 17.57 -16.12 -12.68
CA PHE A 242 17.52 -15.97 -11.24
C PHE A 242 17.12 -17.27 -10.54
N ASP A 243 17.78 -17.54 -9.40
CA ASP A 243 17.46 -18.67 -8.54
C ASP A 243 16.22 -18.37 -7.68
N TRP A 244 15.09 -18.94 -8.07
CA TRP A 244 13.82 -18.87 -7.35
C TRP A 244 13.49 -20.16 -6.60
N SER A 245 14.48 -20.98 -6.28
CA SER A 245 14.31 -22.26 -5.58
C SER A 245 13.74 -22.10 -4.16
N SER A 246 13.80 -20.89 -3.58
CA SER A 246 13.16 -20.59 -2.29
C SER A 246 11.64 -20.51 -2.35
N ILE A 247 11.05 -20.32 -3.55
CA ILE A 247 9.60 -20.17 -3.70
C ILE A 247 8.91 -21.52 -3.49
N GLN A 248 8.07 -21.58 -2.49
CA GLN A 248 7.26 -22.76 -2.14
C GLN A 248 5.83 -22.65 -2.66
N CYS A 249 5.32 -21.42 -2.81
CA CYS A 249 3.97 -21.15 -3.27
C CYS A 249 3.96 -19.95 -4.22
N MET A 250 3.25 -20.10 -5.34
CA MET A 250 2.85 -19.01 -6.22
C MET A 250 1.34 -18.86 -6.19
N SER A 251 0.85 -17.63 -6.02
CA SER A 251 -0.58 -17.34 -6.01
C SER A 251 -0.91 -16.27 -7.03
N SER A 252 -2.02 -16.44 -7.74
CA SER A 252 -2.43 -15.55 -8.82
C SER A 252 -3.84 -15.04 -8.63
N THR A 253 -4.05 -13.75 -8.88
CA THR A 253 -5.37 -13.10 -8.86
C THR A 253 -5.41 -11.86 -9.75
N GLY A 254 -6.57 -11.21 -9.82
CA GLY A 254 -6.77 -9.93 -10.50
C GLY A 254 -7.12 -10.02 -11.97
N GLU A 255 -6.83 -11.14 -12.62
CA GLU A 255 -7.13 -11.39 -14.04
C GLU A 255 -7.59 -12.84 -14.24
N VAL A 256 -8.26 -13.10 -15.36
CA VAL A 256 -8.60 -14.47 -15.76
C VAL A 256 -7.32 -15.19 -16.17
N SER A 257 -7.06 -16.33 -15.54
CA SER A 257 -5.97 -17.23 -15.93
C SER A 257 -6.41 -18.09 -17.12
N ASN A 258 -5.84 -17.82 -18.28
CA ASN A 258 -6.02 -18.70 -19.46
C ASN A 258 -4.87 -19.71 -19.49
N ALA A 259 -5.22 -20.96 -19.78
CA ALA A 259 -4.26 -22.06 -19.91
C ALA A 259 -3.29 -21.84 -21.09
#